data_12136caa4fab30bd67af37bb4203b5cd
#
_entry.id   12136caa4fab30bd67af37bb4203b5cd
#
_cell.length_a   1.000
_cell.length_b   1.000
_cell.length_c   1.000
_cell.angle_alpha   90.00
_cell.angle_beta   90.00
_cell.angle_gamma   90.00
#
_symmetry.space_group_name_H-M   'P 1'
#
loop_
_entity.id
_entity.type
_entity.pdbx_description
1 polymer ?
#
loop_
_entity_poly.entity_id
_entity_poly.type
_entity_poly.pdbx_seq_one_letter_code
_entity_poly.pdbx_strand_id
1 'polypeptide(L)'
;MYSSLSKRSLFGFVLSCLLVLSLIPSTWAQYEAEPTQYYLHQKNVNDIQFTEQTTSYLKGTWSYYDQELISQPNRKLPSKTTEFPISFQELTGSNTGYGTFVGHFKIPDEFIGRRLAIHIPNQNCAYRVYLNGDFLVRLGDVADNAGAQQTENAPRIAYFVPDSPYFTLSIQASNFNNLRGGLESPMHIGIAKTINRHYQQLMMSIAMICGVVFGVGMFTTMFSMFRGSDERNSKSIFVFGIFIWWIQAASATV
;
A
#
# COMPACT_ATOMS: atom_id res chain seq x y z
N MET A 1 -28.58 48.15 36.53
CA MET A 1 -29.89 47.50 36.80
C MET A 1 -29.79 46.05 36.29
N TYR A 2 -29.21 45.18 37.11
CA TYR A 2 -29.07 43.77 36.81
C TYR A 2 -30.18 43.01 37.53
N SER A 3 -31.13 42.46 36.77
CA SER A 3 -32.22 41.63 37.31
C SER A 3 -31.65 40.29 37.76
N SER A 4 -31.76 39.96 39.03
CA SER A 4 -31.46 38.68 39.65
C SER A 4 -32.33 37.61 39.05
N LEU A 5 -31.78 36.76 38.20
CA LEU A 5 -32.43 35.50 37.80
C LEU A 5 -32.68 34.67 39.07
N SER A 6 -33.94 34.43 39.37
CA SER A 6 -34.38 33.66 40.53
C SER A 6 -33.72 32.28 40.53
N LYS A 7 -33.14 31.86 41.67
CA LYS A 7 -32.54 30.53 41.86
C LYS A 7 -33.48 29.37 41.46
N ARG A 8 -34.81 29.62 41.47
CA ARG A 8 -35.83 28.66 41.01
C ARG A 8 -35.83 28.45 39.51
N SER A 9 -35.53 29.51 38.69
CA SER A 9 -35.48 29.36 37.23
C SER A 9 -34.23 28.65 36.78
N LEU A 10 -33.09 28.84 37.48
CA LEU A 10 -31.86 28.15 37.19
C LEU A 10 -31.95 26.65 37.50
N PHE A 11 -32.62 26.31 38.63
CA PHE A 11 -32.85 24.91 39.05
C PHE A 11 -33.78 24.18 38.04
N GLY A 12 -34.83 24.85 37.55
CA GLY A 12 -35.72 24.30 36.52
C GLY A 12 -35.00 24.05 35.20
N PHE A 13 -34.08 24.96 34.80
CA PHE A 13 -33.29 24.80 33.56
C PHE A 13 -32.32 23.65 33.66
N VAL A 14 -31.60 23.51 34.79
CA VAL A 14 -30.63 22.39 35.03
C VAL A 14 -31.36 21.05 35.05
N LEU A 15 -32.53 20.99 35.70
CA LEU A 15 -33.36 19.78 35.76
C LEU A 15 -33.89 19.38 34.37
N SER A 16 -34.29 20.36 33.55
CA SER A 16 -34.72 20.13 32.17
C SER A 16 -33.58 19.62 31.29
N CYS A 17 -32.36 20.15 31.44
CA CYS A 17 -31.17 19.65 30.71
C CYS A 17 -30.80 18.23 31.12
N LEU A 18 -30.89 17.87 32.40
CA LEU A 18 -30.65 16.51 32.88
C LEU A 18 -31.69 15.51 32.36
N LEU A 19 -32.98 15.93 32.25
CA LEU A 19 -34.03 15.11 31.67
C LEU A 19 -33.85 14.89 30.17
N VAL A 20 -33.37 15.88 29.43
CA VAL A 20 -33.02 15.74 27.99
C VAL A 20 -31.84 14.82 27.78
N LEU A 21 -30.82 14.88 28.67
CA LEU A 21 -29.65 13.98 28.62
C LEU A 21 -30.02 12.52 28.94
N SER A 22 -31.04 12.28 29.75
CA SER A 22 -31.54 10.92 30.04
C SER A 22 -32.42 10.31 28.94
N LEU A 23 -32.85 11.13 27.98
CA LEU A 23 -33.62 10.70 26.80
C LEU A 23 -32.73 10.45 25.57
N ILE A 24 -31.42 10.65 25.65
CA ILE A 24 -30.50 10.21 24.59
C ILE A 24 -30.49 8.68 24.66
N PRO A 25 -31.09 7.98 23.70
CA PRO A 25 -30.99 6.53 23.69
C PRO A 25 -29.52 6.16 23.61
N SER A 26 -29.10 5.24 24.44
CA SER A 26 -27.75 4.66 24.45
C SER A 26 -27.50 3.78 23.22
N THR A 27 -27.89 4.28 22.04
CA THR A 27 -27.63 3.62 20.74
C THR A 27 -26.17 3.63 20.34
N TRP A 28 -25.32 4.25 21.14
CA TRP A 28 -23.85 4.19 20.94
C TRP A 28 -23.23 2.87 21.41
N ALA A 29 -23.98 2.05 22.15
CA ALA A 29 -23.49 0.79 22.73
C ALA A 29 -23.77 -0.45 21.86
N GLN A 30 -24.27 -0.30 20.64
CA GLN A 30 -24.60 -1.44 19.77
C GLN A 30 -23.89 -1.43 18.42
N TYR A 31 -22.71 -0.81 18.34
CA TYR A 31 -21.77 -1.09 17.25
C TYR A 31 -20.57 -1.89 17.78
N GLU A 32 -20.85 -2.90 18.58
CA GLU A 32 -19.98 -4.06 18.68
C GLU A 32 -20.25 -4.91 17.42
N ALA A 33 -19.64 -4.50 16.32
CA ALA A 33 -19.52 -5.38 15.17
C ALA A 33 -18.80 -6.63 15.67
N GLU A 34 -19.48 -7.76 15.66
CA GLU A 34 -18.86 -9.07 15.85
C GLU A 34 -17.96 -9.40 14.64
N PRO A 35 -16.68 -9.02 14.60
CA PRO A 35 -15.80 -9.34 13.47
C PRO A 35 -15.44 -10.82 13.46
N THR A 36 -15.56 -11.50 14.59
CA THR A 36 -15.06 -12.86 14.78
C THR A 36 -15.94 -13.93 14.12
N GLN A 37 -17.26 -13.74 14.07
CA GLN A 37 -18.16 -14.76 13.52
C GLN A 37 -18.19 -14.80 12.00
N TYR A 38 -17.93 -13.69 11.33
CA TYR A 38 -17.87 -13.62 9.85
C TYR A 38 -16.68 -14.41 9.28
N TYR A 39 -15.53 -14.37 9.98
CA TYR A 39 -14.31 -15.04 9.53
C TYR A 39 -14.33 -16.56 9.75
N LEU A 40 -15.04 -17.04 10.77
CA LEU A 40 -15.12 -18.47 11.11
C LEU A 40 -15.89 -19.31 10.07
N HIS A 41 -16.70 -18.68 9.22
CA HIS A 41 -17.44 -19.36 8.15
C HIS A 41 -16.73 -19.34 6.78
N GLN A 42 -15.61 -18.64 6.65
CA GLN A 42 -14.84 -18.61 5.41
C GLN A 42 -13.78 -19.72 5.39
N LYS A 43 -13.94 -20.63 4.48
CA LYS A 43 -13.16 -21.86 4.32
C LYS A 43 -11.68 -21.66 3.95
N ASN A 44 -11.25 -20.42 3.62
CA ASN A 44 -9.93 -20.08 3.08
C ASN A 44 -9.29 -18.89 3.80
N VAL A 45 -8.89 -19.09 5.05
CA VAL A 45 -8.06 -18.12 5.77
C VAL A 45 -6.59 -18.48 5.58
N ASN A 46 -5.81 -17.55 5.06
CA ASN A 46 -4.36 -17.71 4.88
C ASN A 46 -3.64 -17.37 6.18
N ASP A 47 -2.92 -18.33 6.75
CA ASP A 47 -2.12 -18.10 7.96
C ASP A 47 -0.77 -17.47 7.58
N ILE A 48 -0.46 -16.31 8.17
CA ILE A 48 0.77 -15.57 7.90
C ILE A 48 1.65 -15.64 9.14
N GLN A 49 2.87 -16.15 8.96
CA GLN A 49 3.86 -16.24 10.02
C GLN A 49 5.02 -15.28 9.74
N PHE A 50 5.30 -14.39 10.66
CA PHE A 50 6.48 -13.51 10.65
C PHE A 50 6.91 -13.21 12.08
N THR A 51 8.08 -12.62 12.23
CA THR A 51 8.66 -12.25 13.52
C THR A 51 8.97 -10.75 13.56
N GLU A 52 9.48 -10.24 14.67
CA GLU A 52 9.92 -8.84 14.77
C GLU A 52 10.99 -8.44 13.73
N GLN A 53 11.77 -9.40 13.26
CA GLN A 53 12.91 -9.15 12.36
C GLN A 53 12.66 -9.63 10.93
N THR A 54 11.61 -10.43 10.71
CA THR A 54 11.28 -11.00 9.40
C THR A 54 9.98 -10.45 8.86
N THR A 55 9.83 -10.53 7.54
CA THR A 55 8.60 -10.24 6.83
C THR A 55 8.05 -11.51 6.20
N SER A 56 6.77 -11.56 5.95
CA SER A 56 6.12 -12.65 5.22
C SER A 56 5.50 -12.14 3.93
N TYR A 57 5.36 -13.03 2.96
CA TYR A 57 4.59 -12.74 1.75
C TYR A 57 3.10 -12.91 2.02
N LEU A 58 2.29 -12.04 1.42
CA LEU A 58 0.83 -12.19 1.35
C LEU A 58 0.48 -13.26 0.30
N LYS A 59 0.85 -14.50 0.59
CA LYS A 59 0.57 -15.66 -0.26
C LYS A 59 -0.73 -16.34 0.15
N GLY A 60 -1.24 -17.19 -0.73
CA GLY A 60 -2.35 -18.08 -0.44
C GLY A 60 -3.54 -17.87 -1.38
N THR A 61 -4.69 -18.31 -0.94
CA THR A 61 -5.90 -18.34 -1.74
C THR A 61 -6.64 -17.00 -1.66
N TRP A 62 -6.95 -16.44 -2.83
CA TRP A 62 -7.72 -15.21 -2.98
C TRP A 62 -8.98 -15.45 -3.80
N SER A 63 -10.03 -14.74 -3.44
CA SER A 63 -11.28 -14.67 -4.21
C SER A 63 -11.20 -13.54 -5.21
N TYR A 64 -11.44 -13.80 -6.48
CA TYR A 64 -11.47 -12.79 -7.53
C TYR A 64 -12.90 -12.51 -8.00
N TYR A 65 -13.24 -11.24 -8.08
CA TYR A 65 -14.52 -10.71 -8.57
C TYR A 65 -14.27 -9.97 -9.87
N ASP A 66 -14.62 -10.63 -10.96
CA ASP A 66 -14.42 -10.09 -12.30
C ASP A 66 -15.37 -8.94 -12.60
N GLN A 67 -14.84 -7.85 -13.16
CA GLN A 67 -15.59 -6.65 -13.52
C GLN A 67 -16.39 -6.01 -12.36
N GLU A 68 -15.90 -6.16 -11.13
CA GLU A 68 -16.51 -5.57 -9.95
C GLU A 68 -15.47 -4.84 -9.09
N LEU A 69 -15.81 -3.60 -8.68
CA LEU A 69 -14.99 -2.79 -7.78
C LEU A 69 -15.67 -2.73 -6.40
N ILE A 70 -15.36 -3.71 -5.56
CA ILE A 70 -15.91 -3.84 -4.21
C ILE A 70 -14.87 -3.46 -3.16
N SER A 71 -15.26 -2.71 -2.14
CA SER A 71 -14.38 -2.36 -1.00
C SER A 71 -14.49 -3.36 0.15
N GLN A 72 -15.67 -3.93 0.34
CA GLN A 72 -15.93 -4.96 1.35
C GLN A 72 -16.43 -6.23 0.68
N PRO A 73 -16.01 -7.41 1.15
CA PRO A 73 -16.58 -8.66 0.69
C PRO A 73 -18.07 -8.66 1.05
N ASN A 74 -18.89 -8.80 0.04
CA ASN A 74 -20.32 -8.97 0.17
C ASN A 74 -20.68 -10.45 0.10
N ARG A 75 -21.96 -10.81 0.27
CA ARG A 75 -22.45 -12.20 0.19
C ARG A 75 -22.40 -12.80 -1.22
N LYS A 76 -21.87 -12.07 -2.20
CA LYS A 76 -21.76 -12.53 -3.58
C LYS A 76 -20.67 -13.58 -3.70
N LEU A 77 -20.92 -14.62 -4.49
CA LEU A 77 -19.91 -15.63 -4.78
C LEU A 77 -18.81 -15.04 -5.67
N PRO A 78 -17.53 -15.37 -5.40
CA PRO A 78 -16.42 -14.94 -6.25
C PRO A 78 -16.55 -15.55 -7.65
N SER A 79 -16.11 -14.82 -8.67
CA SER A 79 -16.05 -15.30 -10.04
C SER A 79 -15.05 -16.44 -10.18
N LYS A 80 -13.92 -16.32 -9.49
CA LYS A 80 -12.85 -17.33 -9.43
C LYS A 80 -12.15 -17.32 -8.08
N THR A 81 -11.53 -18.44 -7.75
CA THR A 81 -10.57 -18.55 -6.66
C THR A 81 -9.19 -18.77 -7.26
N THR A 82 -8.20 -18.03 -6.80
CA THR A 82 -6.84 -18.01 -7.37
C THR A 82 -5.78 -17.96 -6.27
N GLU A 83 -4.56 -18.29 -6.63
CA GLU A 83 -3.40 -18.10 -5.78
C GLU A 83 -2.68 -16.79 -6.18
N PHE A 84 -2.15 -16.10 -5.18
CA PHE A 84 -1.43 -14.86 -5.36
C PHE A 84 0.10 -15.09 -5.33
N PRO A 85 0.93 -14.43 -6.16
CA PRO A 85 0.62 -13.39 -7.15
C PRO A 85 0.07 -13.93 -8.47
N ILE A 86 -0.71 -13.11 -9.23
CA ILE A 86 -1.33 -13.53 -10.49
C ILE A 86 -1.58 -12.34 -11.42
N SER A 87 -1.48 -12.59 -12.74
CA SER A 87 -1.79 -11.62 -13.79
C SER A 87 -3.26 -11.68 -14.23
N PHE A 88 -3.75 -10.59 -14.82
CA PHE A 88 -5.06 -10.61 -15.49
C PHE A 88 -5.09 -11.61 -16.64
N GLN A 89 -3.98 -11.76 -17.39
CA GLN A 89 -3.88 -12.73 -18.48
C GLN A 89 -4.14 -14.16 -18.01
N GLU A 90 -3.60 -14.56 -16.86
CA GLU A 90 -3.82 -15.90 -16.30
C GLU A 90 -5.25 -16.06 -15.76
N LEU A 91 -5.84 -14.99 -15.23
CA LEU A 91 -7.19 -14.99 -14.66
C LEU A 91 -8.29 -15.00 -15.73
N THR A 92 -8.20 -14.09 -16.69
CA THR A 92 -9.31 -13.78 -17.62
C THR A 92 -8.99 -14.11 -19.08
N GLY A 93 -7.71 -14.43 -19.40
CA GLY A 93 -7.24 -14.60 -20.77
C GLY A 93 -6.94 -13.26 -21.49
N SER A 94 -7.03 -12.13 -20.77
CA SER A 94 -6.74 -10.78 -21.31
C SER A 94 -5.83 -10.02 -20.35
N ASN A 95 -4.91 -9.22 -20.88
CA ASN A 95 -4.10 -8.31 -20.07
C ASN A 95 -4.86 -7.06 -19.62
N THR A 96 -6.00 -6.76 -20.26
CA THR A 96 -6.84 -5.61 -19.95
C THR A 96 -8.10 -6.03 -19.23
N GLY A 97 -8.54 -5.19 -18.28
CA GLY A 97 -9.74 -5.41 -17.50
C GLY A 97 -9.64 -4.80 -16.11
N TYR A 98 -10.62 -5.09 -15.29
CA TYR A 98 -10.69 -4.66 -13.90
C TYR A 98 -11.39 -5.70 -13.04
N GLY A 99 -11.15 -5.62 -11.73
CA GLY A 99 -11.79 -6.52 -10.78
C GLY A 99 -11.26 -6.31 -9.38
N THR A 100 -11.76 -7.10 -8.44
CA THR A 100 -11.36 -7.05 -7.05
C THR A 100 -10.83 -8.39 -6.57
N PHE A 101 -9.68 -8.36 -5.95
CA PHE A 101 -9.08 -9.49 -5.24
C PHE A 101 -9.38 -9.36 -3.76
N VAL A 102 -9.91 -10.40 -3.15
CA VAL A 102 -10.21 -10.45 -1.72
C VAL A 102 -9.46 -11.61 -1.07
N GLY A 103 -8.59 -11.28 -0.13
CA GLY A 103 -7.85 -12.26 0.66
C GLY A 103 -8.19 -12.14 2.15
N HIS A 104 -8.36 -13.28 2.81
CA HIS A 104 -8.59 -13.35 4.25
C HIS A 104 -7.33 -13.90 4.91
N PHE A 105 -6.88 -13.22 5.96
CA PHE A 105 -5.60 -13.50 6.59
C PHE A 105 -5.72 -13.60 8.10
N LYS A 106 -4.82 -14.42 8.66
CA LYS A 106 -4.60 -14.52 10.09
C LYS A 106 -3.13 -14.19 10.38
N ILE A 107 -2.88 -13.32 11.35
CA ILE A 107 -1.55 -13.00 11.87
C ILE A 107 -1.39 -13.59 13.28
N PRO A 108 -0.14 -13.76 13.77
CA PRO A 108 0.11 -14.15 15.16
C PRO A 108 -0.49 -13.14 16.14
N ASP A 109 -1.08 -13.64 17.22
CA ASP A 109 -1.79 -12.82 18.20
C ASP A 109 -0.89 -11.78 18.89
N GLU A 110 0.42 -12.03 18.96
CA GLU A 110 1.42 -11.11 19.52
C GLU A 110 1.56 -9.78 18.78
N PHE A 111 1.02 -9.68 17.55
CA PHE A 111 1.07 -8.47 16.74
C PHE A 111 -0.23 -7.66 16.76
N ILE A 112 -1.23 -8.08 17.49
CA ILE A 112 -2.46 -7.31 17.73
C ILE A 112 -2.10 -6.00 18.44
N GLY A 113 -2.65 -4.88 17.98
CA GLY A 113 -2.37 -3.54 18.50
C GLY A 113 -0.99 -2.97 18.13
N ARG A 114 -0.16 -3.72 17.40
CA ARG A 114 1.15 -3.24 16.92
C ARG A 114 1.04 -2.65 15.52
N ARG A 115 1.84 -1.63 15.24
CA ARG A 115 1.85 -1.00 13.91
C ARG A 115 2.53 -1.92 12.89
N LEU A 116 1.74 -2.46 11.99
CA LEU A 116 2.17 -3.26 10.85
C LEU A 116 2.27 -2.43 9.58
N ALA A 117 2.94 -2.98 8.58
CA ALA A 117 3.01 -2.40 7.25
C ALA A 117 2.91 -3.48 6.18
N ILE A 118 2.29 -3.13 5.06
CA ILE A 118 2.29 -3.90 3.83
C ILE A 118 3.12 -3.14 2.81
N HIS A 119 4.20 -3.74 2.33
CA HIS A 119 4.96 -3.24 1.19
C HIS A 119 4.37 -3.83 -0.09
N ILE A 120 3.92 -2.95 -0.96
CA ILE A 120 3.33 -3.26 -2.25
C ILE A 120 4.32 -2.82 -3.32
N PRO A 121 5.05 -3.74 -3.97
CA PRO A 121 5.91 -3.41 -5.10
C PRO A 121 5.11 -2.88 -6.28
N ASN A 122 5.79 -2.42 -7.31
CA ASN A 122 5.13 -2.02 -8.55
C ASN A 122 4.34 -3.20 -9.15
N GLN A 123 3.06 -2.96 -9.48
CA GLN A 123 2.11 -3.98 -9.96
C GLN A 123 1.75 -3.82 -11.44
N ASN A 124 2.31 -2.85 -12.17
CA ASN A 124 1.99 -2.55 -13.57
C ASN A 124 0.49 -2.30 -13.85
N CYS A 125 -0.28 -1.95 -12.83
CA CYS A 125 -1.71 -1.63 -12.92
C CYS A 125 -2.08 -0.54 -11.91
N ALA A 126 -3.20 0.15 -12.11
CA ALA A 126 -3.79 0.97 -11.07
C ALA A 126 -4.44 0.05 -10.01
N TYR A 127 -4.27 0.39 -8.74
CA TYR A 127 -4.89 -0.37 -7.66
C TYR A 127 -5.32 0.49 -6.48
N ARG A 128 -6.31 0.00 -5.76
CA ARG A 128 -6.82 0.58 -4.51
C ARG A 128 -7.03 -0.52 -3.49
N VAL A 129 -6.43 -0.36 -2.32
CA VAL A 129 -6.42 -1.36 -1.25
C VAL A 129 -7.30 -0.92 -0.10
N TYR A 130 -8.10 -1.85 0.38
CA TYR A 130 -8.94 -1.69 1.56
C TYR A 130 -8.60 -2.78 2.58
N LEU A 131 -8.57 -2.39 3.84
CA LEU A 131 -8.42 -3.29 5.00
C LEU A 131 -9.74 -3.32 5.75
N ASN A 132 -10.37 -4.48 5.87
CA ASN A 132 -11.69 -4.65 6.51
C ASN A 132 -12.77 -3.69 5.98
N GLY A 133 -12.60 -3.23 4.72
CA GLY A 133 -13.49 -2.26 4.08
C GLY A 133 -13.04 -0.81 4.18
N ASP A 134 -12.10 -0.48 5.05
CA ASP A 134 -11.56 0.87 5.18
C ASP A 134 -10.44 1.10 4.15
N PHE A 135 -10.45 2.28 3.56
CA PHE A 135 -9.43 2.67 2.58
C PHE A 135 -8.04 2.72 3.22
N LEU A 136 -7.06 2.03 2.61
CA LEU A 136 -5.71 1.96 3.11
C LEU A 136 -4.69 2.71 2.24
N VAL A 137 -4.63 2.41 0.95
CA VAL A 137 -3.68 3.02 0.00
C VAL A 137 -4.15 2.86 -1.44
N ARG A 138 -3.71 3.75 -2.32
CA ARG A 138 -3.91 3.66 -3.77
C ARG A 138 -2.64 3.96 -4.55
N LEU A 139 -2.60 3.47 -5.79
CA LEU A 139 -1.64 3.85 -6.81
C LEU A 139 -2.37 4.01 -8.13
N GLY A 140 -2.31 5.22 -8.70
CA GLY A 140 -3.11 5.58 -9.85
C GLY A 140 -4.61 5.65 -9.56
N ASP A 141 -5.41 5.74 -10.62
CA ASP A 141 -6.87 5.76 -10.54
C ASP A 141 -7.46 4.49 -11.14
N VAL A 142 -8.09 3.69 -10.27
CA VAL A 142 -8.81 2.48 -10.66
C VAL A 142 -10.15 2.88 -11.28
N ALA A 143 -10.45 2.34 -12.45
CA ALA A 143 -11.70 2.58 -13.17
C ALA A 143 -12.17 1.31 -13.91
N ASP A 144 -13.41 1.34 -14.34
CA ASP A 144 -14.07 0.30 -15.14
C ASP A 144 -13.89 0.52 -16.65
N ASN A 145 -13.22 1.61 -17.06
CA ASN A 145 -12.98 1.97 -18.44
C ASN A 145 -11.61 2.62 -18.66
N ALA A 146 -11.11 2.54 -19.88
CA ALA A 146 -9.79 3.04 -20.26
C ALA A 146 -9.64 4.58 -20.16
N GLY A 147 -10.74 5.32 -20.31
CA GLY A 147 -10.70 6.79 -20.31
C GLY A 147 -10.54 7.40 -18.93
N ALA A 148 -11.00 6.70 -17.89
CA ALA A 148 -10.92 7.15 -16.50
C ALA A 148 -9.74 6.52 -15.73
N GLN A 149 -9.15 5.43 -16.24
CA GLN A 149 -8.01 4.77 -15.59
C GLN A 149 -6.73 5.56 -15.79
N GLN A 150 -5.99 5.77 -14.69
CA GLN A 150 -4.62 6.31 -14.73
C GLN A 150 -3.68 5.35 -14.03
N THR A 151 -2.59 4.97 -14.71
CA THR A 151 -1.57 4.08 -14.14
C THR A 151 -0.39 4.90 -13.65
N GLU A 152 0.06 4.61 -12.44
CA GLU A 152 1.32 5.09 -11.88
C GLU A 152 2.24 3.90 -11.60
N ASN A 153 3.56 4.13 -11.69
CA ASN A 153 4.57 3.12 -11.41
C ASN A 153 5.41 3.54 -10.20
N ALA A 154 5.01 3.10 -9.01
CA ALA A 154 5.78 3.32 -7.79
C ALA A 154 5.46 2.26 -6.75
N PRO A 155 6.43 1.83 -5.93
CA PRO A 155 6.13 1.02 -4.76
C PRO A 155 5.37 1.85 -3.73
N ARG A 156 4.52 1.19 -2.94
CA ARG A 156 3.78 1.82 -1.82
C ARG A 156 3.98 1.02 -0.55
N ILE A 157 3.98 1.72 0.57
CA ILE A 157 3.96 1.11 1.91
C ILE A 157 2.69 1.61 2.60
N ALA A 158 1.84 0.69 3.00
CA ALA A 158 0.60 0.96 3.72
C ALA A 158 0.77 0.55 5.18
N TYR A 159 0.35 1.42 6.10
CA TYR A 159 0.48 1.20 7.55
C TYR A 159 -0.89 1.00 8.17
N PHE A 160 -0.99 0.05 9.10
CA PHE A 160 -2.21 -0.19 9.85
C PHE A 160 -1.90 -0.77 11.24
N VAL A 161 -2.90 -0.77 12.10
CA VAL A 161 -2.85 -1.41 13.44
C VAL A 161 -4.01 -2.40 13.48
N PRO A 162 -3.74 -3.70 13.57
CA PRO A 162 -4.81 -4.70 13.64
C PRO A 162 -5.42 -4.73 15.04
N ASP A 163 -6.76 -4.70 15.10
CA ASP A 163 -7.53 -4.87 16.34
C ASP A 163 -7.88 -6.35 16.61
N SER A 164 -7.70 -7.21 15.60
CA SER A 164 -7.98 -8.65 15.62
C SER A 164 -6.86 -9.40 14.91
N PRO A 165 -6.63 -10.68 15.25
CA PRO A 165 -5.71 -11.52 14.50
C PRO A 165 -6.17 -11.77 13.06
N TYR A 166 -7.46 -11.60 12.78
CA TYR A 166 -8.04 -11.79 11.46
C TYR A 166 -8.28 -10.45 10.78
N PHE A 167 -7.92 -10.37 9.49
CA PHE A 167 -8.25 -9.23 8.66
C PHE A 167 -8.51 -9.64 7.22
N THR A 168 -9.23 -8.79 6.51
CA THR A 168 -9.55 -8.95 5.10
C THR A 168 -8.90 -7.83 4.30
N LEU A 169 -8.17 -8.21 3.25
CA LEU A 169 -7.64 -7.30 2.25
C LEU A 169 -8.51 -7.39 0.99
N SER A 170 -9.05 -6.25 0.56
CA SER A 170 -9.73 -6.10 -0.73
C SER A 170 -8.90 -5.19 -1.62
N ILE A 171 -8.46 -5.69 -2.77
CA ILE A 171 -7.62 -4.95 -3.72
C ILE A 171 -8.38 -4.82 -5.02
N GLN A 172 -8.89 -3.64 -5.27
CA GLN A 172 -9.41 -3.25 -6.58
C GLN A 172 -8.22 -3.02 -7.51
N ALA A 173 -8.24 -3.60 -8.69
CA ALA A 173 -7.20 -3.40 -9.70
C ALA A 173 -7.83 -3.18 -11.07
N SER A 174 -7.21 -2.33 -11.88
CA SER A 174 -7.60 -2.13 -13.28
C SER A 174 -6.37 -1.91 -14.17
N ASN A 175 -6.42 -2.46 -15.37
CA ASN A 175 -5.42 -2.25 -16.41
C ASN A 175 -6.08 -2.16 -17.77
N PHE A 176 -5.91 -1.03 -18.47
CA PHE A 176 -6.35 -0.84 -19.82
C PHE A 176 -5.23 -0.36 -20.74
N ASN A 177 -4.16 0.21 -20.18
CA ASN A 177 -3.12 0.91 -20.92
C ASN A 177 -1.77 0.17 -20.95
N ASN A 178 -1.49 -0.72 -19.98
CA ASN A 178 -0.22 -1.43 -19.93
C ASN A 178 -0.31 -2.79 -20.63
N LEU A 179 0.81 -3.22 -21.20
CA LEU A 179 0.95 -4.53 -21.85
C LEU A 179 0.80 -5.71 -20.89
N ARG A 180 1.02 -5.49 -19.61
CA ARG A 180 0.83 -6.43 -18.50
C ARG A 180 -0.01 -5.77 -17.44
N GLY A 181 -0.81 -6.56 -16.74
CA GLY A 181 -1.64 -6.06 -15.65
C GLY A 181 -2.06 -7.18 -14.72
N GLY A 182 -2.45 -6.79 -13.52
CA GLY A 182 -2.78 -7.69 -12.44
C GLY A 182 -1.89 -7.45 -11.23
N LEU A 183 -1.95 -8.35 -10.27
CA LEU A 183 -1.14 -8.31 -9.05
C LEU A 183 0.02 -9.32 -9.18
N GLU A 184 0.97 -9.00 -10.07
CA GLU A 184 2.06 -9.91 -10.47
C GLU A 184 3.22 -9.93 -9.47
N SER A 185 3.40 -8.87 -8.69
CA SER A 185 4.52 -8.76 -7.75
C SER A 185 4.10 -9.15 -6.34
N PRO A 186 4.83 -10.04 -5.65
CA PRO A 186 4.46 -10.48 -4.32
C PRO A 186 4.55 -9.35 -3.29
N MET A 187 3.48 -9.16 -2.52
CA MET A 187 3.42 -8.17 -1.44
C MET A 187 3.99 -8.76 -0.16
N HIS A 188 4.61 -7.91 0.67
CA HIS A 188 5.20 -8.30 1.94
C HIS A 188 4.46 -7.64 3.10
N ILE A 189 4.23 -8.40 4.17
CA ILE A 189 3.69 -7.89 5.43
C ILE A 189 4.70 -8.12 6.56
N GLY A 190 4.71 -7.21 7.52
CA GLY A 190 5.54 -7.32 8.73
C GLY A 190 5.39 -6.10 9.62
N ILE A 191 6.21 -6.04 10.66
CA ILE A 191 6.25 -4.87 11.54
C ILE A 191 6.75 -3.66 10.73
N ALA A 192 6.09 -2.50 10.91
CA ALA A 192 6.39 -1.28 10.18
C ALA A 192 7.89 -0.90 10.22
N LYS A 193 8.54 -1.08 11.38
CA LYS A 193 9.98 -0.83 11.56
C LYS A 193 10.83 -1.74 10.67
N THR A 194 10.47 -3.01 10.55
CA THR A 194 11.22 -4.01 9.76
C THR A 194 11.06 -3.76 8.25
N ILE A 195 9.83 -3.51 7.80
CA ILE A 195 9.55 -3.12 6.40
C ILE A 195 10.31 -1.86 6.03
N ASN A 196 10.26 -0.80 6.85
CA ASN A 196 10.95 0.45 6.58
C ASN A 196 12.47 0.29 6.56
N ARG A 197 13.03 -0.50 7.48
CA ARG A 197 14.48 -0.78 7.51
C ARG A 197 14.93 -1.45 6.21
N HIS A 198 14.21 -2.47 5.77
CA HIS A 198 14.53 -3.18 4.53
C HIS A 198 14.51 -2.24 3.31
N TYR A 199 13.46 -1.42 3.21
CA TYR A 199 13.34 -0.41 2.15
C TYR A 199 14.45 0.65 2.21
N GLN A 200 14.75 1.17 3.40
CA GLN A 200 15.85 2.12 3.61
C GLN A 200 17.22 1.52 3.24
N GLN A 201 17.50 0.28 3.63
CA GLN A 201 18.75 -0.40 3.26
C GLN A 201 18.89 -0.53 1.75
N LEU A 202 17.80 -0.88 1.04
CA LEU A 202 17.81 -0.94 -0.42
C LEU A 202 18.11 0.43 -1.04
N MET A 203 17.42 1.48 -0.59
CA MET A 203 17.63 2.84 -1.08
C MET A 203 19.05 3.35 -0.79
N MET A 204 19.58 3.09 0.40
CA MET A 204 20.95 3.45 0.76
C MET A 204 21.98 2.72 -0.11
N SER A 205 21.76 1.43 -0.42
CA SER A 205 22.64 0.67 -1.30
C SER A 205 22.68 1.24 -2.72
N ILE A 206 21.52 1.58 -3.27
CA ILE A 206 21.41 2.22 -4.59
C ILE A 206 22.11 3.58 -4.58
N ALA A 207 21.82 4.41 -3.57
CA ALA A 207 22.46 5.74 -3.44
C ALA A 207 24.00 5.63 -3.32
N MET A 208 24.50 4.62 -2.61
CA MET A 208 25.95 4.37 -2.48
C MET A 208 26.58 4.00 -3.83
N ILE A 209 25.94 3.09 -4.59
CA ILE A 209 26.41 2.72 -5.93
C ILE A 209 26.42 3.94 -6.86
N CYS A 210 25.35 4.71 -6.87
CA CYS A 210 25.26 5.94 -7.66
C CYS A 210 26.36 6.95 -7.25
N GLY A 211 26.63 7.10 -5.94
CA GLY A 211 27.67 7.97 -5.41
C GLY A 211 29.08 7.55 -5.85
N VAL A 212 29.36 6.25 -5.85
CA VAL A 212 30.64 5.71 -6.33
C VAL A 212 30.83 5.98 -7.82
N VAL A 213 29.81 5.70 -8.65
CA VAL A 213 29.86 5.94 -10.09
C VAL A 213 30.05 7.44 -10.40
N PHE A 214 29.32 8.29 -9.67
CA PHE A 214 29.49 9.75 -9.76
C PHE A 214 30.92 10.20 -9.40
N GLY A 215 31.46 9.68 -8.29
CA GLY A 215 32.82 9.99 -7.85
C GLY A 215 33.88 9.58 -8.87
N VAL A 216 33.75 8.38 -9.46
CA VAL A 216 34.63 7.92 -10.53
C VAL A 216 34.55 8.85 -11.75
N GLY A 217 33.33 9.21 -12.17
CA GLY A 217 33.11 10.16 -13.27
C GLY A 217 33.75 11.52 -13.03
N MET A 218 33.59 12.07 -11.82
CA MET A 218 34.18 13.34 -11.43
C MET A 218 35.72 13.26 -11.40
N PHE A 219 36.27 12.18 -10.81
CA PHE A 219 37.73 11.97 -10.75
C PHE A 219 38.34 11.84 -12.14
N THR A 220 37.76 11.05 -13.03
CA THR A 220 38.23 10.88 -14.40
C THR A 220 38.22 12.20 -15.19
N THR A 221 37.16 12.99 -15.02
CA THR A 221 37.04 14.32 -15.65
C THR A 221 38.12 15.28 -15.14
N MET A 222 38.28 15.37 -13.81
CA MET A 222 39.34 16.20 -13.21
C MET A 222 40.76 15.74 -13.67
N PHE A 223 41.00 14.45 -13.61
CA PHE A 223 42.31 13.92 -14.01
C PHE A 223 42.66 14.21 -15.47
N SER A 224 41.63 14.15 -16.37
CA SER A 224 41.78 14.53 -17.75
C SER A 224 42.14 15.99 -17.95
N MET A 225 41.63 16.90 -17.10
CA MET A 225 41.93 18.34 -17.16
C MET A 225 43.38 18.67 -16.69
N PHE A 226 43.88 17.95 -15.70
CA PHE A 226 45.21 18.17 -15.15
C PHE A 226 46.33 17.48 -15.93
N ARG A 227 46.06 16.45 -16.71
CA ARG A 227 47.00 15.72 -17.51
C ARG A 227 47.25 16.41 -18.86
N GLY A 228 47.84 17.61 -18.84
CA GLY A 228 48.14 18.37 -20.02
C GLY A 228 49.11 17.65 -20.96
N SER A 229 48.86 17.73 -22.26
CA SER A 229 49.71 17.54 -23.45
C SER A 229 49.76 16.20 -24.21
N ASP A 230 49.14 15.12 -23.74
CA ASP A 230 48.95 13.99 -24.67
C ASP A 230 47.53 14.03 -25.23
N GLU A 231 47.36 14.77 -26.32
CA GLU A 231 46.09 15.28 -26.82
C GLU A 231 45.04 14.18 -27.14
N ARG A 232 45.50 12.99 -27.50
CA ARG A 232 44.64 11.89 -27.94
C ARG A 232 44.04 11.11 -26.76
N ASN A 233 44.87 10.82 -25.73
CA ASN A 233 44.38 10.06 -24.57
C ASN A 233 43.59 10.91 -23.59
N SER A 234 43.92 12.20 -23.45
CA SER A 234 43.16 13.13 -22.61
C SER A 234 41.73 13.31 -23.11
N LYS A 235 41.51 13.45 -24.42
CA LYS A 235 40.15 13.59 -25.02
C LYS A 235 39.28 12.35 -24.77
N SER A 236 39.87 11.15 -24.87
CA SER A 236 39.10 9.91 -24.63
C SER A 236 38.66 9.75 -23.17
N ILE A 237 39.52 10.09 -22.20
CA ILE A 237 39.18 10.04 -20.77
C ILE A 237 38.12 11.10 -20.44
N PHE A 238 38.19 12.30 -21.01
CA PHE A 238 37.22 13.37 -20.84
C PHE A 238 35.83 12.98 -21.37
N VAL A 239 35.78 12.42 -22.59
CA VAL A 239 34.53 11.92 -23.18
C VAL A 239 33.92 10.80 -22.34
N PHE A 240 34.74 9.88 -21.81
CA PHE A 240 34.28 8.82 -20.90
C PHE A 240 33.67 9.37 -19.60
N GLY A 241 34.32 10.38 -18.98
CA GLY A 241 33.78 11.04 -17.79
C GLY A 241 32.42 11.71 -18.05
N ILE A 242 32.27 12.42 -19.16
CA ILE A 242 30.99 13.03 -19.57
C ILE A 242 29.93 11.96 -19.84
N PHE A 243 30.30 10.84 -20.47
CA PHE A 243 29.37 9.75 -20.75
C PHE A 243 28.81 9.12 -19.47
N ILE A 244 29.66 8.93 -18.44
CA ILE A 244 29.19 8.47 -17.11
C ILE A 244 28.21 9.47 -16.50
N TRP A 245 28.49 10.76 -16.59
CA TRP A 245 27.60 11.83 -16.11
C TRP A 245 26.25 11.81 -16.83
N TRP A 246 26.27 11.61 -18.13
CA TRP A 246 25.05 11.56 -18.95
C TRP A 246 24.17 10.36 -18.61
N ILE A 247 24.77 9.16 -18.39
CA ILE A 247 24.03 7.97 -17.97
C ILE A 247 23.36 8.20 -16.61
N GLN A 248 24.05 8.84 -15.66
CA GLN A 248 23.45 9.13 -14.34
C GLN A 248 22.32 10.17 -14.44
N ALA A 249 22.46 11.19 -15.24
CA ALA A 249 21.39 12.17 -15.45
C ALA A 249 20.15 11.52 -16.08
N ALA A 250 20.34 10.64 -17.06
CA ALA A 250 19.25 9.89 -17.69
C ALA A 250 18.55 8.92 -16.72
N SER A 251 19.28 8.29 -15.79
CA SER A 251 18.70 7.39 -14.79
C SER A 251 17.97 8.11 -13.65
N ALA A 252 18.20 9.41 -13.45
CA ALA A 252 17.51 10.22 -12.44
C ALA A 252 16.15 10.76 -12.92
N THR A 253 15.84 10.62 -14.23
CA THR A 253 14.59 11.10 -14.85
C THR A 253 13.56 10.00 -15.10
N VAL A 254 13.83 8.77 -14.70
CA VAL A 254 12.94 7.58 -14.73
C VAL A 254 12.50 7.24 -13.31
#